data_f7da550bcb478a5098e1083fcc0f929e
#
_entry.id   f7da550bcb478a5098e1083fcc0f929e
#
_cell.length_a   1.000
_cell.length_b   1.000
_cell.length_c   1.000
_cell.angle_alpha   90.00
_cell.angle_beta   90.00
_cell.angle_gamma   90.00
#
_symmetry.space_group_name_H-M   'P 1'
#
loop_
_entity.id
_entity.type
_entity.pdbx_description
1 polymer ?
#
loop_
_entity_poly.entity_id
_entity_poly.type
_entity_poly.pdbx_seq_one_letter_code
_entity_poly.pdbx_strand_id
1 'polypeptide(L)'
;MNGFEFLVDLLEKGDPDYAWPELDEEDAAVICYTSGTTGDPKGVVYSHKSIVVHASVVSLPDSFCLSATDTVMPVVPMFHVNAWGVPYASAMVGSRLILPGPNLDGQSLIGLMNEEGVTMALAIPTIWEEVLEILRDTGTTLDTVERILSGGTAVPGWMIREFDETHSVRLIHGWGMTETSPLGSVNAPLGKHAGLEGEARLGSMASAGRPHWAMRLKIVDDEGNQLPNDGVSEGTLHVRGSTVVERYMSHEKAVTDSTGWFDTGDVGTIDEDGYLTLTDRSKDLIKSGGEWISSILLEEIIRQHPLVHDAAVIGVNHKKWTERPIIIAQAVELSLIHI
;
A
#
# COMPACT_ATOMS: atom_id res chain seq x y z
N MET A 1 -11.16 -32.55 7.18
CA MET A 1 -11.93 -31.39 6.72
C MET A 1 -12.46 -31.71 5.33
N ASN A 2 -13.69 -32.22 5.27
CA ASN A 2 -14.40 -32.52 4.01
C ASN A 2 -15.42 -31.37 3.85
N GLY A 3 -15.14 -30.38 3.04
CA GLY A 3 -16.06 -29.24 2.84
C GLY A 3 -15.55 -28.14 1.92
N PHE A 4 -14.46 -28.35 1.20
CA PHE A 4 -14.04 -27.43 0.14
C PHE A 4 -14.61 -27.92 -1.19
N GLU A 5 -15.40 -27.08 -1.86
CA GLU A 5 -15.79 -27.25 -3.25
C GLU A 5 -14.91 -26.34 -4.12
N PHE A 6 -14.54 -26.83 -5.31
CA PHE A 6 -13.81 -25.99 -6.26
C PHE A 6 -14.76 -24.95 -6.87
N LEU A 7 -14.25 -23.75 -7.15
CA LEU A 7 -15.03 -22.68 -7.75
C LEU A 7 -15.70 -23.12 -9.06
N VAL A 8 -15.03 -23.93 -9.87
CA VAL A 8 -15.57 -24.48 -11.12
C VAL A 8 -16.82 -25.31 -10.85
N ASP A 9 -16.79 -26.19 -9.84
CA ASP A 9 -17.94 -27.04 -9.48
C ASP A 9 -19.13 -26.19 -8.95
N LEU A 10 -18.84 -25.07 -8.30
CA LEU A 10 -19.87 -24.12 -7.84
C LEU A 10 -20.49 -23.36 -9.02
N LEU A 11 -19.66 -22.94 -9.99
CA LEU A 11 -20.14 -22.25 -11.19
C LEU A 11 -21.02 -23.16 -12.06
N GLU A 12 -20.68 -24.45 -12.18
CA GLU A 12 -21.50 -25.42 -12.92
C GLU A 12 -22.87 -25.66 -12.27
N LYS A 13 -22.99 -25.47 -10.95
CA LYS A 13 -24.25 -25.59 -10.20
C LYS A 13 -25.04 -24.28 -10.18
N GLY A 14 -24.45 -23.18 -10.65
CA GLY A 14 -25.07 -21.86 -10.65
C GLY A 14 -26.31 -21.81 -11.54
N ASP A 15 -27.30 -21.04 -11.13
CA ASP A 15 -28.48 -20.72 -11.94
C ASP A 15 -28.17 -19.50 -12.80
N PRO A 16 -28.09 -19.63 -14.15
CA PRO A 16 -27.81 -18.49 -15.03
C PRO A 16 -28.94 -17.46 -15.04
N ASP A 17 -30.15 -17.86 -14.65
CA ASP A 17 -31.32 -17.00 -14.60
C ASP A 17 -31.63 -16.48 -13.17
N TYR A 18 -30.63 -16.58 -12.26
CA TYR A 18 -30.78 -16.13 -10.87
C TYR A 18 -31.16 -14.66 -10.80
N ALA A 19 -32.29 -14.37 -10.17
CA ALA A 19 -32.73 -12.99 -9.94
C ALA A 19 -31.95 -12.38 -8.75
N TRP A 20 -31.04 -11.47 -9.04
CA TRP A 20 -30.29 -10.76 -8.01
C TRP A 20 -31.22 -9.95 -7.10
N PRO A 21 -31.07 -10.04 -5.75
CA PRO A 21 -31.86 -9.24 -4.83
C PRO A 21 -31.52 -7.75 -4.96
N GLU A 22 -32.48 -6.91 -4.66
CA GLU A 22 -32.18 -5.50 -4.37
C GLU A 22 -31.47 -5.42 -3.01
N LEU A 23 -30.31 -4.75 -2.98
CA LEU A 23 -29.47 -4.59 -1.79
C LEU A 23 -29.42 -3.11 -1.42
N ASP A 24 -29.34 -2.83 -0.11
CA ASP A 24 -28.98 -1.49 0.36
C ASP A 24 -27.49 -1.25 0.14
N GLU A 25 -27.12 -0.05 -0.25
CA GLU A 25 -25.72 0.31 -0.48
C GLU A 25 -24.85 0.19 0.79
N GLU A 26 -25.45 0.28 1.97
CA GLU A 26 -24.79 0.13 3.27
C GLU A 26 -24.75 -1.33 3.76
N ASP A 27 -25.42 -2.26 3.05
CA ASP A 27 -25.32 -3.69 3.39
C ASP A 27 -23.88 -4.18 3.32
N ALA A 28 -23.55 -5.11 4.23
CA ALA A 28 -22.22 -5.73 4.28
C ALA A 28 -21.99 -6.60 3.04
N ALA A 29 -20.93 -6.34 2.29
CA ALA A 29 -20.52 -7.11 1.12
C ALA A 29 -19.35 -8.05 1.41
N VAL A 30 -18.35 -7.59 2.15
CA VAL A 30 -17.12 -8.35 2.45
C VAL A 30 -16.62 -8.03 3.84
N ILE A 31 -15.96 -9.00 4.47
CA ILE A 31 -15.25 -8.82 5.74
C ILE A 31 -13.77 -9.14 5.53
N CYS A 32 -12.91 -8.17 5.86
CA CYS A 32 -11.46 -8.34 5.87
C CYS A 32 -10.95 -8.31 7.31
N TYR A 33 -10.17 -9.32 7.71
CA TYR A 33 -9.57 -9.35 9.03
C TYR A 33 -8.20 -8.67 9.02
N THR A 34 -7.95 -7.84 10.07
CA THR A 34 -6.64 -7.28 10.36
C THR A 34 -6.00 -8.04 11.50
N SER A 35 -4.67 -8.12 11.52
CA SER A 35 -3.92 -8.75 12.62
C SER A 35 -4.03 -7.99 13.95
N GLY A 36 -4.59 -6.77 13.92
CA GLY A 36 -4.78 -5.91 15.09
C GLY A 36 -3.46 -5.62 15.84
N THR A 37 -3.15 -4.38 16.10
CA THR A 37 -1.98 -4.00 16.91
C THR A 37 -2.12 -4.38 18.39
N THR A 38 -3.30 -4.85 18.81
CA THR A 38 -3.67 -5.12 20.21
C THR A 38 -3.93 -6.60 20.52
N GLY A 39 -3.60 -7.53 19.61
CA GLY A 39 -3.63 -8.98 19.86
C GLY A 39 -4.70 -9.72 19.07
N ASP A 40 -5.98 -9.49 19.29
CA ASP A 40 -7.03 -10.25 18.59
C ASP A 40 -7.33 -9.69 17.20
N PRO A 41 -7.49 -10.56 16.18
CA PRO A 41 -7.87 -10.13 14.85
C PRO A 41 -9.21 -9.40 14.83
N LYS A 42 -9.28 -8.27 14.11
CA LYS A 42 -10.50 -7.46 13.99
C LYS A 42 -11.08 -7.58 12.58
N GLY A 43 -12.37 -7.89 12.50
CA GLY A 43 -13.09 -7.91 11.22
C GLY A 43 -13.51 -6.50 10.81
N VAL A 44 -13.05 -6.06 9.65
CA VAL A 44 -13.47 -4.82 9.00
C VAL A 44 -14.54 -5.15 7.97
N VAL A 45 -15.69 -4.53 8.09
CA VAL A 45 -16.83 -4.76 7.19
C VAL A 45 -16.84 -3.72 6.08
N TYR A 46 -16.75 -4.17 4.83
CA TYR A 46 -16.91 -3.32 3.65
C TYR A 46 -18.37 -3.39 3.19
N SER A 47 -19.00 -2.24 3.01
CA SER A 47 -20.32 -2.15 2.40
C SER A 47 -20.23 -2.21 0.86
N HIS A 48 -21.34 -2.50 0.20
CA HIS A 48 -21.43 -2.39 -1.26
C HIS A 48 -20.99 -1.00 -1.74
N LYS A 49 -21.42 0.05 -1.05
CA LYS A 49 -21.02 1.43 -1.32
C LYS A 49 -19.52 1.64 -1.24
N SER A 50 -18.86 1.18 -0.16
CA SER A 50 -17.40 1.37 -0.01
C SER A 50 -16.61 0.69 -1.13
N ILE A 51 -17.04 -0.49 -1.55
CA ILE A 51 -16.43 -1.23 -2.68
C ILE A 51 -16.63 -0.48 -4.00
N VAL A 52 -17.84 -0.02 -4.30
CA VAL A 52 -18.16 0.70 -5.56
C VAL A 52 -17.43 2.04 -5.60
N VAL A 53 -17.40 2.79 -4.49
CA VAL A 53 -16.62 4.05 -4.40
C VAL A 53 -15.14 3.79 -4.64
N HIS A 54 -14.56 2.79 -3.97
CA HIS A 54 -13.15 2.43 -4.17
C HIS A 54 -12.88 2.01 -5.63
N ALA A 55 -13.69 1.13 -6.21
CA ALA A 55 -13.55 0.69 -7.60
C ALA A 55 -13.61 1.89 -8.58
N SER A 56 -14.50 2.85 -8.31
CA SER A 56 -14.57 4.10 -9.08
C SER A 56 -13.30 4.94 -8.93
N VAL A 57 -12.78 5.08 -7.71
CA VAL A 57 -11.57 5.85 -7.41
C VAL A 57 -10.36 5.28 -8.15
N VAL A 58 -10.13 3.97 -8.10
CA VAL A 58 -8.95 3.35 -8.74
C VAL A 58 -9.00 3.40 -10.27
N SER A 59 -10.18 3.62 -10.83
CA SER A 59 -10.37 3.80 -12.28
C SER A 59 -10.11 5.23 -12.75
N LEU A 60 -9.96 6.21 -11.85
CA LEU A 60 -9.68 7.60 -12.22
C LEU A 60 -8.25 7.78 -12.77
N PRO A 61 -8.05 8.75 -13.70
CA PRO A 61 -6.73 9.07 -14.24
C PRO A 61 -5.67 9.42 -13.19
N ASP A 62 -6.08 10.10 -12.10
CA ASP A 62 -5.22 10.50 -10.98
C ASP A 62 -5.16 9.44 -9.87
N SER A 63 -5.35 8.17 -10.24
CA SER A 63 -5.25 7.02 -9.35
C SER A 63 -4.49 5.88 -10.06
N PHE A 64 -5.05 4.66 -10.11
CA PHE A 64 -4.44 3.55 -10.83
C PHE A 64 -4.67 3.66 -12.35
N CYS A 65 -5.60 4.50 -12.77
CA CYS A 65 -6.01 4.69 -14.17
C CYS A 65 -6.44 3.36 -14.83
N LEU A 66 -7.17 2.52 -14.08
CA LEU A 66 -7.62 1.23 -14.59
C LEU A 66 -8.74 1.42 -15.63
N SER A 67 -8.60 0.78 -16.78
CA SER A 67 -9.52 0.87 -17.90
C SER A 67 -9.80 -0.48 -18.56
N ALA A 68 -10.78 -0.55 -19.46
CA ALA A 68 -11.14 -1.76 -20.19
C ALA A 68 -10.01 -2.30 -21.09
N THR A 69 -9.01 -1.50 -21.41
CA THR A 69 -7.87 -1.90 -22.25
C THR A 69 -6.74 -2.55 -21.43
N ASP A 70 -6.84 -2.52 -20.11
CA ASP A 70 -5.82 -3.09 -19.25
C ASP A 70 -5.92 -4.61 -19.13
N THR A 71 -4.76 -5.24 -19.04
CA THR A 71 -4.55 -6.57 -18.47
C THR A 71 -3.88 -6.38 -17.12
N VAL A 72 -4.60 -6.63 -16.03
CA VAL A 72 -4.13 -6.33 -14.67
C VAL A 72 -3.84 -7.60 -13.88
N MET A 73 -2.70 -7.62 -13.17
CA MET A 73 -2.28 -8.75 -12.34
C MET A 73 -2.06 -8.31 -10.90
N PRO A 74 -3.02 -8.56 -9.98
CA PRO A 74 -2.80 -8.38 -8.55
C PRO A 74 -1.98 -9.56 -8.01
N VAL A 75 -0.72 -9.31 -7.63
CA VAL A 75 0.11 -10.28 -6.90
C VAL A 75 -0.26 -10.27 -5.41
N VAL A 76 -0.82 -9.16 -4.93
CA VAL A 76 -1.36 -9.05 -3.57
C VAL A 76 -2.53 -10.01 -3.35
N PRO A 77 -2.59 -10.71 -2.19
CA PRO A 77 -3.54 -11.80 -2.00
C PRO A 77 -4.98 -11.32 -1.83
N MET A 78 -5.92 -12.13 -2.35
CA MET A 78 -7.36 -11.87 -2.25
C MET A 78 -7.88 -11.80 -0.81
N PHE A 79 -7.28 -12.55 0.13
CA PHE A 79 -7.68 -12.56 1.54
C PHE A 79 -7.23 -11.31 2.30
N HIS A 80 -6.31 -10.52 1.75
CA HIS A 80 -5.86 -9.26 2.33
C HIS A 80 -6.42 -8.09 1.53
N VAL A 81 -7.36 -7.35 2.14
CA VAL A 81 -8.06 -6.20 1.55
C VAL A 81 -8.53 -6.44 0.10
N ASN A 82 -8.92 -7.67 -0.19
CA ASN A 82 -9.46 -8.13 -1.48
C ASN A 82 -8.55 -7.81 -2.68
N ALA A 83 -7.26 -8.11 -2.56
CA ALA A 83 -6.26 -7.76 -3.56
C ALA A 83 -6.34 -6.27 -3.95
N TRP A 84 -6.38 -5.41 -2.92
CA TRP A 84 -6.53 -3.96 -3.04
C TRP A 84 -7.74 -3.51 -3.86
N GLY A 85 -8.82 -4.29 -3.82
CA GLY A 85 -10.10 -4.01 -4.50
C GLY A 85 -10.07 -4.08 -6.03
N VAL A 86 -8.93 -4.45 -6.61
CA VAL A 86 -8.74 -4.50 -8.07
C VAL A 86 -9.71 -5.47 -8.77
N PRO A 87 -10.06 -6.66 -8.22
CA PRO A 87 -11.03 -7.54 -8.86
C PRO A 87 -12.41 -6.89 -9.09
N TYR A 88 -12.86 -6.06 -8.14
CA TYR A 88 -14.12 -5.33 -8.29
C TYR A 88 -14.01 -4.20 -9.32
N ALA A 89 -12.91 -3.48 -9.31
CA ALA A 89 -12.63 -2.44 -10.30
C ALA A 89 -12.50 -3.03 -11.70
N SER A 90 -11.82 -4.16 -11.85
CA SER A 90 -11.70 -4.89 -13.12
C SER A 90 -13.05 -5.31 -13.68
N ALA A 91 -13.93 -5.85 -12.81
CA ALA A 91 -15.29 -6.20 -13.21
C ALA A 91 -16.09 -4.96 -13.63
N MET A 92 -15.92 -3.82 -12.94
CA MET A 92 -16.64 -2.59 -13.23
C MET A 92 -16.24 -1.96 -14.57
N VAL A 93 -14.94 -1.93 -14.90
CA VAL A 93 -14.45 -1.30 -16.15
C VAL A 93 -14.35 -2.28 -17.32
N GLY A 94 -14.38 -3.60 -17.06
CA GLY A 94 -14.21 -4.64 -18.07
C GLY A 94 -12.76 -4.93 -18.44
N SER A 95 -11.79 -4.69 -17.53
CA SER A 95 -10.40 -5.06 -17.75
C SER A 95 -10.17 -6.57 -17.62
N ARG A 96 -9.13 -7.08 -18.28
CA ARG A 96 -8.71 -8.46 -18.15
C ARG A 96 -7.96 -8.65 -16.83
N LEU A 97 -8.40 -9.62 -16.01
CA LEU A 97 -7.80 -9.93 -14.71
C LEU A 97 -6.98 -11.22 -14.81
N ILE A 98 -5.69 -11.15 -14.48
CA ILE A 98 -4.79 -12.29 -14.39
C ILE A 98 -4.52 -12.61 -12.92
N LEU A 99 -4.82 -13.81 -12.50
CA LEU A 99 -4.54 -14.29 -11.14
C LEU A 99 -3.28 -15.16 -11.16
N PRO A 100 -2.18 -14.77 -10.48
CA PRO A 100 -0.89 -15.44 -10.60
C PRO A 100 -0.85 -16.85 -9.99
N GLY A 101 -1.87 -17.24 -9.21
CA GLY A 101 -1.89 -18.54 -8.54
C GLY A 101 -0.87 -18.62 -7.40
N PRO A 102 -0.30 -19.80 -7.13
CA PRO A 102 0.59 -20.02 -5.99
C PRO A 102 2.07 -19.67 -6.25
N ASN A 103 2.47 -19.47 -7.52
CA ASN A 103 3.86 -19.23 -7.88
C ASN A 103 4.11 -17.72 -7.93
N LEU A 104 4.53 -17.17 -6.78
CA LEU A 104 4.71 -15.73 -6.58
C LEU A 104 6.19 -15.31 -6.54
N ASP A 105 7.10 -16.20 -6.95
CA ASP A 105 8.50 -15.87 -7.13
C ASP A 105 8.68 -14.94 -8.35
N GLY A 106 9.71 -14.10 -8.32
CA GLY A 106 9.92 -13.07 -9.33
C GLY A 106 10.06 -13.63 -10.76
N GLN A 107 10.70 -14.81 -10.92
CA GLN A 107 10.85 -15.43 -12.26
C GLN A 107 9.50 -15.87 -12.86
N SER A 108 8.65 -16.51 -12.03
CA SER A 108 7.31 -16.91 -12.43
C SER A 108 6.43 -15.73 -12.75
N LEU A 109 6.54 -14.65 -11.96
CA LEU A 109 5.77 -13.42 -12.17
C LEU A 109 6.17 -12.70 -13.47
N ILE A 110 7.47 -12.55 -13.75
CA ILE A 110 7.97 -11.96 -15.00
C ILE A 110 7.48 -12.76 -16.20
N GLY A 111 7.62 -14.10 -16.14
CA GLY A 111 7.15 -14.99 -17.20
C GLY A 111 5.66 -14.80 -17.48
N LEU A 112 4.83 -14.83 -16.43
CA LEU A 112 3.38 -14.67 -16.56
C LEU A 112 2.97 -13.27 -17.05
N MET A 113 3.66 -12.20 -16.56
CA MET A 113 3.40 -10.84 -17.04
C MET A 113 3.63 -10.71 -18.55
N ASN A 114 4.73 -11.27 -19.06
CA ASN A 114 5.06 -11.21 -20.48
C ASN A 114 4.15 -12.13 -21.33
N GLU A 115 3.87 -13.36 -20.86
CA GLU A 115 3.02 -14.32 -21.57
C GLU A 115 1.58 -13.80 -21.74
N GLU A 116 1.03 -13.19 -20.66
CA GLU A 116 -0.35 -12.73 -20.64
C GLU A 116 -0.52 -11.27 -21.10
N GLY A 117 0.58 -10.59 -21.42
CA GLY A 117 0.55 -9.19 -21.86
C GLY A 117 0.03 -8.24 -20.78
N VAL A 118 0.50 -8.41 -19.55
CA VAL A 118 0.09 -7.58 -18.42
C VAL A 118 0.55 -6.15 -18.63
N THR A 119 -0.39 -5.19 -18.54
CA THR A 119 -0.10 -3.75 -18.62
C THR A 119 0.07 -3.10 -17.24
N MET A 120 -0.55 -3.70 -16.22
CA MET A 120 -0.51 -3.22 -14.86
C MET A 120 -0.40 -4.36 -13.86
N ALA A 121 0.51 -4.26 -12.89
CA ALA A 121 0.61 -5.22 -11.80
C ALA A 121 0.71 -4.54 -10.43
N LEU A 122 0.30 -5.26 -9.38
CA LEU A 122 0.26 -4.74 -8.02
C LEU A 122 0.95 -5.69 -7.06
N ALA A 123 1.94 -5.20 -6.32
CA ALA A 123 2.64 -5.98 -5.30
C ALA A 123 3.21 -5.07 -4.20
N ILE A 124 3.65 -5.70 -3.12
CA ILE A 124 4.43 -5.04 -2.07
C ILE A 124 5.89 -4.86 -2.51
N PRO A 125 6.64 -3.91 -1.91
CA PRO A 125 8.03 -3.62 -2.32
C PRO A 125 8.94 -4.84 -2.37
N THR A 126 8.85 -5.78 -1.43
CA THR A 126 9.71 -6.98 -1.41
C THR A 126 9.56 -7.88 -2.65
N ILE A 127 8.37 -7.95 -3.23
CA ILE A 127 8.14 -8.68 -4.48
C ILE A 127 8.77 -7.92 -5.65
N TRP A 128 8.63 -6.59 -5.67
CA TRP A 128 9.25 -5.76 -6.72
C TRP A 128 10.78 -5.78 -6.66
N GLU A 129 11.36 -5.88 -5.46
CA GLU A 129 12.80 -6.03 -5.27
C GLU A 129 13.31 -7.31 -5.92
N GLU A 130 12.66 -8.45 -5.65
CA GLU A 130 12.99 -9.74 -6.28
C GLU A 130 12.86 -9.68 -7.81
N VAL A 131 11.79 -9.04 -8.32
CA VAL A 131 11.61 -8.83 -9.76
C VAL A 131 12.78 -8.04 -10.33
N LEU A 132 13.19 -6.93 -9.72
CA LEU A 132 14.31 -6.12 -10.17
C LEU A 132 15.64 -6.88 -10.14
N GLU A 133 15.90 -7.68 -9.12
CA GLU A 133 17.10 -8.53 -9.06
C GLU A 133 17.16 -9.48 -10.26
N ILE A 134 16.06 -10.16 -10.57
CA ILE A 134 16.01 -11.08 -11.72
C ILE A 134 16.18 -10.34 -13.05
N LEU A 135 15.54 -9.18 -13.23
CA LEU A 135 15.69 -8.37 -14.44
C LEU A 135 17.17 -7.95 -14.65
N ARG A 136 17.88 -7.57 -13.57
CA ARG A 136 19.32 -7.23 -13.63
C ARG A 136 20.16 -8.45 -14.00
N ASP A 137 19.90 -9.59 -13.37
CA ASP A 137 20.74 -10.80 -13.50
C ASP A 137 20.55 -11.48 -14.87
N THR A 138 19.34 -11.47 -15.40
CA THR A 138 19.01 -12.19 -16.63
C THR A 138 18.98 -11.31 -17.86
N GLY A 139 18.84 -9.99 -17.70
CA GLY A 139 18.59 -9.06 -18.81
C GLY A 139 17.22 -9.23 -19.46
N THR A 140 16.30 -9.96 -18.80
CA THR A 140 14.90 -10.06 -19.22
C THR A 140 14.20 -8.72 -19.07
N THR A 141 13.15 -8.47 -19.85
CA THR A 141 12.38 -7.22 -19.86
C THR A 141 10.94 -7.45 -19.42
N LEU A 142 10.27 -6.38 -19.04
CA LEU A 142 8.83 -6.32 -18.84
C LEU A 142 8.19 -5.74 -20.10
N ASP A 143 7.80 -6.62 -21.04
CA ASP A 143 7.53 -6.22 -22.42
C ASP A 143 6.29 -5.34 -22.59
N THR A 144 5.29 -5.50 -21.72
CA THR A 144 3.99 -4.83 -21.86
C THR A 144 3.59 -4.05 -20.59
N VAL A 145 4.35 -4.20 -19.50
CA VAL A 145 4.02 -3.53 -18.24
C VAL A 145 4.31 -2.03 -18.36
N GLU A 146 3.27 -1.23 -18.29
CA GLU A 146 3.37 0.24 -18.35
C GLU A 146 3.49 0.85 -16.97
N ARG A 147 2.81 0.24 -15.99
CA ARG A 147 2.77 0.73 -14.61
C ARG A 147 2.62 -0.39 -13.60
N ILE A 148 3.20 -0.14 -12.43
CA ILE A 148 3.06 -1.01 -11.27
C ILE A 148 2.59 -0.19 -10.07
N LEU A 149 1.84 -0.84 -9.19
CA LEU A 149 1.46 -0.29 -7.90
C LEU A 149 2.31 -0.92 -6.80
N SER A 150 2.73 -0.09 -5.87
CA SER A 150 3.39 -0.54 -4.65
C SER A 150 2.85 0.20 -3.43
N GLY A 151 2.72 -0.51 -2.33
CA GLY A 151 2.22 0.00 -1.05
C GLY A 151 2.25 -1.09 0.02
N GLY A 152 1.60 -0.82 1.16
CA GLY A 152 1.60 -1.71 2.33
C GLY A 152 2.82 -1.52 3.24
N THR A 153 3.96 -1.09 2.68
CA THR A 153 5.16 -0.61 3.39
C THR A 153 5.74 0.58 2.63
N ALA A 154 6.77 1.22 3.18
CA ALA A 154 7.48 2.28 2.49
C ALA A 154 8.08 1.78 1.16
N VAL A 155 8.00 2.60 0.12
CA VAL A 155 8.56 2.31 -1.20
C VAL A 155 9.89 3.03 -1.34
N PRO A 156 11.03 2.31 -1.46
CA PRO A 156 12.34 2.93 -1.55
C PRO A 156 12.50 3.79 -2.80
N GLY A 157 13.11 4.97 -2.67
CA GLY A 157 13.33 5.88 -3.79
C GLY A 157 14.17 5.29 -4.93
N TRP A 158 15.14 4.39 -4.60
CA TRP A 158 15.94 3.69 -5.61
C TRP A 158 15.09 2.77 -6.50
N MET A 159 14.06 2.13 -5.92
CA MET A 159 13.14 1.25 -6.65
C MET A 159 12.31 2.04 -7.67
N ILE A 160 11.80 3.21 -7.26
CA ILE A 160 11.06 4.11 -8.15
C ILE A 160 11.95 4.52 -9.31
N ARG A 161 13.19 4.93 -9.04
CA ARG A 161 14.18 5.31 -10.04
C ARG A 161 14.46 4.20 -11.04
N GLU A 162 14.71 2.99 -10.57
CA GLU A 162 15.08 1.88 -11.43
C GLU A 162 13.97 1.45 -12.37
N PHE A 163 12.73 1.35 -11.86
CA PHE A 163 11.58 1.07 -12.70
C PHE A 163 11.38 2.15 -13.76
N ASP A 164 11.49 3.43 -13.38
CA ASP A 164 11.28 4.57 -14.28
C ASP A 164 12.40 4.70 -15.33
N GLU A 165 13.67 4.77 -14.88
CA GLU A 165 14.82 5.09 -15.75
C GLU A 165 15.33 3.88 -16.55
N THR A 166 15.27 2.66 -15.98
CA THR A 166 15.84 1.46 -16.59
C THR A 166 14.80 0.66 -17.37
N HIS A 167 13.60 0.52 -16.80
CA HIS A 167 12.57 -0.34 -17.35
C HIS A 167 11.44 0.43 -18.04
N SER A 168 11.40 1.77 -17.95
CA SER A 168 10.33 2.62 -18.46
C SER A 168 8.94 2.25 -17.90
N VAL A 169 8.91 1.71 -16.69
CA VAL A 169 7.71 1.32 -15.96
C VAL A 169 7.43 2.35 -14.88
N ARG A 170 6.25 2.96 -14.89
CA ARG A 170 5.85 3.89 -13.85
C ARG A 170 5.49 3.16 -12.57
N LEU A 171 6.22 3.40 -11.48
CA LEU A 171 5.82 2.95 -10.15
C LEU A 171 4.88 3.97 -9.51
N ILE A 172 3.68 3.52 -9.13
CA ILE A 172 2.68 4.32 -8.42
C ILE A 172 2.73 3.90 -6.95
N HIS A 173 3.10 4.84 -6.08
CA HIS A 173 3.09 4.63 -4.64
C HIS A 173 1.71 4.98 -4.09
N GLY A 174 1.11 4.07 -3.31
CA GLY A 174 -0.15 4.28 -2.62
C GLY A 174 -0.06 3.92 -1.15
N TRP A 175 -0.81 4.64 -0.34
CA TRP A 175 -1.02 4.34 1.07
C TRP A 175 -2.48 4.01 1.34
N GLY A 176 -2.67 3.08 2.24
CA GLY A 176 -3.98 2.70 2.72
C GLY A 176 -3.91 1.60 3.76
N MET A 177 -5.04 1.25 4.30
CA MET A 177 -5.16 0.22 5.33
C MET A 177 -6.53 -0.47 5.20
N THR A 178 -6.72 -1.56 5.91
CA THR A 178 -8.00 -2.28 5.85
C THR A 178 -9.17 -1.36 6.20
N GLU A 179 -8.97 -0.46 7.15
CA GLU A 179 -9.97 0.49 7.62
C GLU A 179 -10.31 1.62 6.64
N THR A 180 -9.55 1.76 5.53
CA THR A 180 -9.84 2.75 4.46
C THR A 180 -10.42 2.15 3.18
N SER A 181 -10.70 0.85 3.14
CA SER A 181 -11.40 0.04 2.11
C SER A 181 -10.77 -0.02 0.70
N PRO A 182 -9.48 -0.24 0.49
CA PRO A 182 -8.33 0.02 1.34
C PRO A 182 -7.58 1.32 1.06
N LEU A 183 -7.83 2.04 -0.06
CA LEU A 183 -7.00 3.16 -0.52
C LEU A 183 -7.28 4.44 0.27
N GLY A 184 -6.25 5.03 0.86
CA GLY A 184 -6.30 6.34 1.50
C GLY A 184 -5.73 7.46 0.63
N SER A 185 -4.55 7.24 0.08
CA SER A 185 -3.88 8.18 -0.82
C SER A 185 -3.12 7.46 -1.94
N VAL A 186 -2.83 8.18 -3.01
CA VAL A 186 -2.11 7.66 -4.18
C VAL A 186 -1.26 8.75 -4.81
N ASN A 187 -0.06 8.39 -5.23
CA ASN A 187 0.84 9.31 -5.91
C ASN A 187 0.40 9.52 -7.35
N ALA A 188 -0.16 10.70 -7.62
CA ALA A 188 -0.47 11.17 -8.95
C ALA A 188 0.11 12.58 -9.13
N PRO A 189 0.90 12.82 -10.21
CA PRO A 189 1.55 14.11 -10.41
C PRO A 189 0.52 15.21 -10.69
N LEU A 190 0.78 16.41 -10.17
CA LEU A 190 0.06 17.62 -10.56
C LEU A 190 0.60 18.20 -11.87
N GLY A 191 -0.17 19.04 -12.54
CA GLY A 191 0.27 19.71 -13.77
C GLY A 191 1.57 20.49 -13.62
N LYS A 192 1.90 21.02 -12.43
CA LYS A 192 3.17 21.68 -12.14
C LYS A 192 4.38 20.74 -12.11
N HIS A 193 4.15 19.42 -12.00
CA HIS A 193 5.20 18.39 -12.08
C HIS A 193 5.47 17.95 -13.50
N ALA A 194 4.66 18.39 -14.47
CA ALA A 194 4.91 18.12 -15.89
C ALA A 194 6.22 18.77 -16.34
N GLY A 195 7.11 17.97 -16.93
CA GLY A 195 8.43 18.44 -17.37
C GLY A 195 9.50 18.47 -16.28
N LEU A 196 9.23 17.98 -15.06
CA LEU A 196 10.30 17.70 -14.10
C LEU A 196 11.16 16.54 -14.61
N GLU A 197 12.48 16.66 -14.40
CA GLU A 197 13.47 15.67 -14.78
C GLU A 197 14.39 15.34 -13.59
N GLY A 198 15.11 14.21 -13.68
CA GLY A 198 16.09 13.79 -12.69
C GLY A 198 15.52 13.72 -11.26
N GLU A 199 16.30 14.20 -10.29
CA GLU A 199 15.95 14.14 -8.86
C GLU A 199 14.63 14.84 -8.51
N ALA A 200 14.29 15.95 -9.18
CA ALA A 200 13.05 16.67 -8.94
C ALA A 200 11.83 15.82 -9.35
N ARG A 201 11.93 15.09 -10.45
CA ARG A 201 10.90 14.14 -10.90
C ARG A 201 10.75 13.00 -9.92
N LEU A 202 11.85 12.36 -9.54
CA LEU A 202 11.85 11.24 -8.60
C LEU A 202 11.31 11.64 -7.23
N GLY A 203 11.71 12.81 -6.73
CA GLY A 203 11.18 13.37 -5.48
C GLY A 203 9.66 13.53 -5.52
N SER A 204 9.09 13.95 -6.66
CA SER A 204 7.63 14.07 -6.81
C SER A 204 6.89 12.71 -6.80
N MET A 205 7.58 11.61 -7.09
CA MET A 205 7.03 10.25 -7.12
C MET A 205 7.18 9.51 -5.78
N ALA A 206 8.05 9.98 -4.89
CA ALA A 206 8.41 9.26 -3.66
C ALA A 206 7.33 9.30 -2.57
N SER A 207 6.49 10.35 -2.55
CA SER A 207 5.45 10.49 -1.52
C SER A 207 4.38 9.39 -1.64
N ALA A 208 3.68 9.11 -0.54
CA ALA A 208 2.50 8.24 -0.54
C ALA A 208 1.28 8.87 -1.26
N GLY A 209 1.47 10.05 -1.84
CA GLY A 209 0.51 10.72 -2.69
C GLY A 209 -0.53 11.55 -1.95
N ARG A 210 -1.60 11.87 -2.66
CA ARG A 210 -2.69 12.72 -2.18
C ARG A 210 -3.95 11.90 -1.93
N PRO A 211 -4.82 12.34 -1.01
CA PRO A 211 -6.12 11.70 -0.84
C PRO A 211 -6.93 11.79 -2.13
N HIS A 212 -7.65 10.74 -2.42
CA HIS A 212 -8.65 10.77 -3.50
C HIS A 212 -9.90 11.57 -3.07
N TRP A 213 -10.79 11.89 -4.02
CA TRP A 213 -11.96 12.77 -3.79
C TRP A 213 -12.90 12.33 -2.65
N ALA A 214 -12.97 11.03 -2.35
CA ALA A 214 -13.82 10.48 -1.30
C ALA A 214 -13.13 10.41 0.08
N MET A 215 -11.87 10.87 0.20
CA MET A 215 -11.04 10.82 1.39
C MET A 215 -10.52 12.22 1.76
N ARG A 216 -10.35 12.45 3.06
CA ARG A 216 -9.67 13.61 3.62
C ARG A 216 -8.60 13.14 4.58
N LEU A 217 -7.46 13.82 4.57
CA LEU A 217 -6.35 13.60 5.47
C LEU A 217 -6.12 14.84 6.34
N LYS A 218 -5.67 14.65 7.55
CA LYS A 218 -5.05 15.68 8.40
C LYS A 218 -4.00 15.02 9.28
N ILE A 219 -3.05 15.82 9.74
CA ILE A 219 -2.10 15.42 10.79
C ILE A 219 -2.41 16.21 12.07
N VAL A 220 -2.23 15.58 13.21
CA VAL A 220 -2.48 16.17 14.54
C VAL A 220 -1.28 15.96 15.45
N ASP A 221 -1.08 16.93 16.38
CA ASP A 221 -0.12 16.81 17.48
C ASP A 221 -0.60 15.86 18.60
N ASP A 222 0.21 15.69 19.64
CA ASP A 222 -0.11 14.83 20.80
C ASP A 222 -1.32 15.37 21.61
N GLU A 223 -1.66 16.65 21.48
CA GLU A 223 -2.84 17.29 22.10
C GLU A 223 -4.10 17.17 21.22
N GLY A 224 -3.97 16.65 19.98
CA GLY A 224 -5.06 16.49 19.02
C GLY A 224 -5.36 17.73 18.19
N ASN A 225 -4.51 18.77 18.23
CA ASN A 225 -4.65 19.95 17.39
C ASN A 225 -4.17 19.64 15.97
N GLN A 226 -4.90 20.13 14.97
CA GLN A 226 -4.49 19.96 13.58
C GLN A 226 -3.24 20.80 13.29
N LEU A 227 -2.24 20.14 12.71
CA LEU A 227 -0.99 20.77 12.25
C LEU A 227 -1.15 21.33 10.83
N PRO A 228 -0.29 22.31 10.43
CA PRO A 228 -0.31 22.87 9.10
C PRO A 228 0.20 21.87 8.04
N ASN A 229 -0.29 22.04 6.80
CA ASN A 229 0.20 21.30 5.63
C ASN A 229 1.40 22.03 5.04
N ASP A 230 2.56 21.97 5.68
CA ASP A 230 3.80 22.65 5.30
C ASP A 230 4.92 21.72 4.85
N GLY A 231 4.66 20.40 4.84
CA GLY A 231 5.63 19.36 4.48
C GLY A 231 6.72 19.12 5.53
N VAL A 232 6.68 19.80 6.66
CA VAL A 232 7.69 19.77 7.73
C VAL A 232 7.09 19.35 9.07
N SER A 233 5.91 19.91 9.40
CA SER A 233 5.20 19.59 10.64
C SER A 233 4.77 18.12 10.61
N GLU A 234 5.30 17.34 11.56
CA GLU A 234 5.06 15.92 11.68
C GLU A 234 3.99 15.65 12.75
N GLY A 235 3.08 14.74 12.47
CA GLY A 235 2.02 14.37 13.40
C GLY A 235 1.32 13.08 13.03
N THR A 236 0.42 12.64 13.92
CA THR A 236 -0.39 11.45 13.68
C THR A 236 -1.40 11.69 12.57
N LEU A 237 -1.43 10.75 11.61
CA LEU A 237 -2.31 10.81 10.46
C LEU A 237 -3.74 10.39 10.86
N HIS A 238 -4.69 11.26 10.58
CA HIS A 238 -6.11 11.01 10.71
C HIS A 238 -6.79 11.04 9.34
N VAL A 239 -7.75 10.15 9.15
CA VAL A 239 -8.50 10.04 7.89
C VAL A 239 -9.99 10.14 8.12
N ARG A 240 -10.70 10.66 7.12
CA ARG A 240 -12.17 10.74 7.10
C ARG A 240 -12.66 10.60 5.67
N GLY A 241 -13.65 9.76 5.43
CA GLY A 241 -14.21 9.60 4.10
C GLY A 241 -15.30 8.53 4.02
N SER A 242 -15.94 8.41 2.86
CA SER A 242 -17.02 7.45 2.63
C SER A 242 -16.54 5.98 2.55
N THR A 243 -15.24 5.77 2.47
CA THR A 243 -14.61 4.43 2.48
C THR A 243 -13.93 4.10 3.82
N VAL A 244 -14.00 5.01 4.80
CA VAL A 244 -13.48 4.76 6.15
C VAL A 244 -14.50 3.95 6.94
N VAL A 245 -14.05 2.86 7.56
CA VAL A 245 -14.90 2.00 8.39
C VAL A 245 -15.43 2.74 9.61
N GLU A 246 -16.70 2.55 9.92
CA GLU A 246 -17.29 3.15 11.12
C GLU A 246 -17.05 2.32 12.37
N ARG A 247 -17.05 0.99 12.23
CA ARG A 247 -16.85 0.06 13.36
C ARG A 247 -16.29 -1.28 12.88
N TYR A 248 -15.62 -1.97 13.78
CA TYR A 248 -15.25 -3.36 13.55
C TYR A 248 -16.44 -4.30 13.76
N MET A 249 -16.41 -5.43 13.09
CA MET A 249 -17.40 -6.50 13.28
C MET A 249 -17.51 -6.90 14.75
N SER A 250 -18.72 -7.05 15.25
CA SER A 250 -19.02 -7.41 16.64
C SER A 250 -18.55 -6.39 17.70
N HIS A 251 -18.18 -5.18 17.29
CA HIS A 251 -17.88 -4.09 18.22
C HIS A 251 -19.00 -3.03 18.17
N GLU A 252 -19.55 -2.67 19.31
CA GLU A 252 -20.58 -1.63 19.40
C GLU A 252 -20.01 -0.21 19.26
N LYS A 253 -18.75 -0.04 19.69
CA LYS A 253 -18.08 1.27 19.68
C LYS A 253 -17.59 1.63 18.29
N ALA A 254 -17.92 2.85 17.85
CA ALA A 254 -17.33 3.43 16.66
C ALA A 254 -15.78 3.55 16.79
N VAL A 255 -15.08 3.36 15.69
CA VAL A 255 -13.60 3.53 15.63
C VAL A 255 -13.21 4.95 15.27
N THR A 256 -14.16 5.72 14.74
CA THR A 256 -13.99 7.15 14.45
C THR A 256 -14.37 8.01 15.67
N ASP A 257 -13.81 9.21 15.74
CA ASP A 257 -14.23 10.21 16.70
C ASP A 257 -15.65 10.75 16.40
N SER A 258 -16.17 11.63 17.28
CA SER A 258 -17.51 12.24 17.11
C SER A 258 -17.67 13.11 15.87
N THR A 259 -16.58 13.44 15.17
CA THR A 259 -16.55 14.21 13.93
C THR A 259 -16.25 13.36 12.69
N GLY A 260 -16.13 12.02 12.88
CA GLY A 260 -15.94 11.03 11.83
C GLY A 260 -14.48 10.84 11.40
N TRP A 261 -13.50 11.30 12.17
CA TRP A 261 -12.09 11.05 11.91
C TRP A 261 -11.64 9.74 12.57
N PHE A 262 -10.87 8.97 11.84
CA PHE A 262 -10.22 7.74 12.26
C PHE A 262 -8.72 8.01 12.46
N ASP A 263 -8.20 7.65 13.63
CA ASP A 263 -6.76 7.66 13.93
C ASP A 263 -6.12 6.41 13.31
N THR A 264 -5.22 6.59 12.37
CA THR A 264 -4.58 5.49 11.63
C THR A 264 -3.44 4.83 12.41
N GLY A 265 -2.87 5.55 13.35
CA GLY A 265 -1.63 5.17 14.04
C GLY A 265 -0.37 5.32 13.18
N ASP A 266 -0.48 5.84 11.97
CA ASP A 266 0.67 6.23 11.14
C ASP A 266 1.05 7.68 11.42
N VAL A 267 2.33 8.02 11.25
CA VAL A 267 2.89 9.36 11.45
C VAL A 267 3.48 9.85 10.13
N GLY A 268 3.32 11.13 9.86
CA GLY A 268 3.86 11.72 8.64
C GLY A 268 3.66 13.22 8.55
N THR A 269 4.01 13.75 7.40
CA THR A 269 3.83 15.16 7.03
C THR A 269 2.88 15.27 5.84
N ILE A 270 2.19 16.39 5.71
CA ILE A 270 1.41 16.74 4.52
C ILE A 270 1.92 18.08 4.00
N ASP A 271 2.23 18.15 2.72
CA ASP A 271 2.70 19.40 2.12
C ASP A 271 1.55 20.32 1.65
N GLU A 272 1.88 21.51 1.16
CA GLU A 272 0.91 22.52 0.69
C GLU A 272 0.04 22.01 -0.48
N ASP A 273 0.49 21.02 -1.23
CA ASP A 273 -0.25 20.38 -2.34
C ASP A 273 -1.09 19.19 -1.88
N GLY A 274 -0.98 18.83 -0.61
CA GLY A 274 -1.69 17.70 -0.02
C GLY A 274 -0.98 16.34 -0.18
N TYR A 275 0.29 16.31 -0.57
CA TYR A 275 1.05 15.06 -0.62
C TYR A 275 1.45 14.60 0.77
N LEU A 276 1.10 13.35 1.07
CA LEU A 276 1.45 12.66 2.29
C LEU A 276 2.83 12.03 2.16
N THR A 277 3.72 12.32 3.10
CA THR A 277 4.96 11.58 3.31
C THR A 277 4.89 10.89 4.66
N LEU A 278 4.92 9.56 4.65
CA LEU A 278 4.92 8.78 5.88
C LEU A 278 6.33 8.71 6.45
N THR A 279 6.44 8.90 7.75
CA THR A 279 7.71 8.82 8.46
C THR A 279 7.85 7.47 9.17
N ASP A 280 6.81 7.06 9.91
CA ASP A 280 6.80 5.78 10.63
C ASP A 280 5.39 5.48 11.16
N ARG A 281 5.26 4.41 11.94
CA ARG A 281 4.11 4.17 12.81
C ARG A 281 4.37 4.72 14.20
N SER A 282 3.36 5.28 14.85
CA SER A 282 3.49 5.86 16.20
C SER A 282 4.10 4.89 17.23
N LYS A 283 3.86 3.58 17.06
CA LYS A 283 4.41 2.53 17.93
C LYS A 283 5.84 2.12 17.60
N ASP A 284 6.31 2.40 16.38
CA ASP A 284 7.62 1.98 15.87
C ASP A 284 8.63 3.17 15.88
N LEU A 285 8.11 4.40 16.04
CA LEU A 285 8.93 5.60 16.26
C LEU A 285 9.73 5.49 17.56
N ILE A 286 11.02 5.72 17.47
CA ILE A 286 11.96 5.61 18.60
C ILE A 286 12.07 6.98 19.29
N LYS A 287 11.60 7.07 20.53
CA LYS A 287 11.60 8.30 21.33
C LYS A 287 12.94 8.47 22.06
N SER A 288 13.89 9.17 21.47
CA SER A 288 15.24 9.31 22.03
C SER A 288 15.56 10.75 22.40
N GLY A 289 15.60 11.04 23.70
CA GLY A 289 16.04 12.33 24.21
C GLY A 289 15.15 13.53 23.86
N GLY A 290 13.87 13.29 23.57
CA GLY A 290 12.92 14.31 23.11
C GLY A 290 12.81 14.43 21.59
N GLU A 291 13.63 13.67 20.85
CA GLU A 291 13.58 13.58 19.40
C GLU A 291 12.86 12.30 18.98
N TRP A 292 12.11 12.40 17.89
CA TRP A 292 11.49 11.26 17.23
C TRP A 292 12.42 10.75 16.13
N ILE A 293 12.79 9.47 16.19
CA ILE A 293 13.70 8.86 15.23
C ILE A 293 12.92 7.81 14.45
N SER A 294 12.82 7.96 13.14
CA SER A 294 12.21 6.98 12.26
C SER A 294 13.08 5.74 12.13
N SER A 295 12.52 4.58 12.44
CA SER A 295 13.16 3.28 12.22
C SER A 295 13.35 3.03 10.72
N ILE A 296 12.35 3.32 9.91
CA ILE A 296 12.32 3.15 8.46
C ILE A 296 13.45 3.95 7.78
N LEU A 297 13.60 5.22 8.14
CA LEU A 297 14.66 6.07 7.57
C LEU A 297 16.06 5.54 7.88
N LEU A 298 16.27 5.07 9.10
CA LEU A 298 17.55 4.47 9.48
C LEU A 298 17.81 3.16 8.73
N GLU A 299 16.79 2.33 8.55
CA GLU A 299 16.87 1.09 7.76
C GLU A 299 17.23 1.39 6.31
N GLU A 300 16.59 2.38 5.68
CA GLU A 300 16.92 2.80 4.30
C GLU A 300 18.36 3.26 4.16
N ILE A 301 18.84 4.09 5.08
CA ILE A 301 20.24 4.58 5.07
C ILE A 301 21.21 3.42 5.19
N ILE A 302 20.92 2.44 6.04
CA ILE A 302 21.80 1.30 6.30
C ILE A 302 21.83 0.35 5.11
N ARG A 303 20.68 0.10 4.47
CA ARG A 303 20.57 -0.74 3.25
C ARG A 303 21.30 -0.16 2.05
N GLN A 304 21.61 1.14 2.03
CA GLN A 304 22.46 1.74 0.98
C GLN A 304 23.93 1.30 1.08
N HIS A 305 24.35 0.68 2.19
CA HIS A 305 25.72 0.24 2.34
C HIS A 305 25.94 -1.07 1.56
N PRO A 306 26.96 -1.17 0.66
CA PRO A 306 27.15 -2.31 -0.26
C PRO A 306 27.40 -3.66 0.40
N LEU A 307 27.71 -3.70 1.69
CA LEU A 307 27.88 -4.93 2.47
C LEU A 307 26.65 -5.34 3.28
N VAL A 308 25.56 -4.59 3.20
CA VAL A 308 24.33 -4.86 3.93
C VAL A 308 23.29 -5.38 2.93
N HIS A 309 22.77 -6.57 3.21
CA HIS A 309 21.70 -7.19 2.44
C HIS A 309 20.33 -6.72 2.98
N ASP A 310 20.16 -6.69 4.30
CA ASP A 310 18.93 -6.22 4.95
C ASP A 310 19.23 -5.60 6.32
N ALA A 311 18.34 -4.73 6.80
CA ALA A 311 18.49 -4.08 8.09
C ALA A 311 17.12 -3.88 8.75
N ALA A 312 17.09 -4.03 10.07
CA ALA A 312 15.96 -3.67 10.92
C ALA A 312 16.45 -2.77 12.06
N VAL A 313 15.63 -1.78 12.43
CA VAL A 313 15.91 -0.85 13.51
C VAL A 313 14.80 -0.92 14.55
N ILE A 314 15.17 -1.11 15.82
CA ILE A 314 14.23 -1.20 16.94
C ILE A 314 14.59 -0.19 18.03
N GLY A 315 13.58 0.36 18.71
CA GLY A 315 13.74 1.14 19.93
C GLY A 315 13.97 0.24 21.14
N VAL A 316 15.04 0.49 21.88
CA VAL A 316 15.31 -0.24 23.13
C VAL A 316 15.32 0.75 24.29
N ASN A 317 14.60 0.43 25.36
CA ASN A 317 14.51 1.25 26.56
C ASN A 317 15.89 1.66 27.09
N HIS A 318 16.06 2.96 27.34
CA HIS A 318 17.32 3.53 27.85
C HIS A 318 17.06 4.48 29.02
N LYS A 319 17.75 4.28 30.14
CA LYS A 319 17.53 5.02 31.41
C LYS A 319 17.61 6.55 31.30
N LYS A 320 18.43 7.07 30.38
CA LYS A 320 18.67 8.52 30.20
C LYS A 320 17.87 9.10 29.04
N TRP A 321 17.64 8.31 27.97
CA TRP A 321 17.14 8.82 26.70
C TRP A 321 15.72 8.33 26.36
N THR A 322 15.06 7.65 27.27
CA THR A 322 13.79 6.94 27.08
C THR A 322 13.99 5.70 26.22
N GLU A 323 14.44 5.86 24.98
CA GLU A 323 14.80 4.81 24.05
C GLU A 323 16.11 5.14 23.31
N ARG A 324 16.71 4.11 22.72
CA ARG A 324 17.83 4.25 21.78
C ARG A 324 17.63 3.29 20.62
N PRO A 325 17.93 3.72 19.38
CA PRO A 325 17.87 2.83 18.23
C PRO A 325 18.96 1.76 18.33
N ILE A 326 18.59 0.52 18.07
CA ILE A 326 19.51 -0.60 17.85
C ILE A 326 19.29 -1.07 16.42
N ILE A 327 20.39 -1.20 15.70
CA ILE A 327 20.45 -1.67 14.32
C ILE A 327 20.78 -3.15 14.32
N ILE A 328 19.99 -3.94 13.60
CA ILE A 328 20.24 -5.34 13.28
C ILE A 328 20.43 -5.38 11.77
N ALA A 329 21.64 -5.72 11.29
CA ALA A 329 21.94 -5.76 9.87
C ALA A 329 22.38 -7.14 9.44
N GLN A 330 21.89 -7.60 8.29
CA GLN A 330 22.33 -8.82 7.62
C GLN A 330 23.37 -8.45 6.57
N ALA A 331 24.55 -9.06 6.64
CA ALA A 331 25.59 -8.83 5.64
C ALA A 331 25.35 -9.66 4.37
N VAL A 332 25.73 -9.12 3.22
CA VAL A 332 25.68 -9.79 1.91
C VAL A 332 26.52 -11.08 1.89
N GLU A 333 27.68 -11.07 2.57
CA GLU A 333 28.47 -12.28 2.81
C GLU A 333 28.78 -12.39 4.29
N LEU A 334 28.52 -13.55 4.90
CA LEU A 334 29.04 -13.91 6.23
C LEU A 334 30.55 -14.16 6.13
N SER A 335 31.31 -13.10 5.94
CA SER A 335 32.71 -13.11 6.26
C SER A 335 32.86 -13.13 7.78
N LEU A 336 33.22 -14.28 8.34
CA LEU A 336 33.57 -14.42 9.74
C LEU A 336 34.85 -13.58 10.02
N ILE A 337 34.67 -12.28 10.17
CA ILE A 337 35.65 -11.43 10.82
C ILE A 337 35.17 -11.28 12.25
N HIS A 338 35.79 -12.07 13.15
CA HIS A 338 35.67 -11.80 14.57
C HIS A 338 36.32 -10.45 14.87
N ILE A 339 35.50 -9.49 15.29
CA ILE A 339 35.97 -8.31 16.01
C ILE A 339 35.74 -8.55 17.50
#